data_ea67d17313666976309eaa6385d6d0c4
#
_entry.id   ea67d17313666976309eaa6385d6d0c4
#
_cell.length_a   1.000
_cell.length_b   1.000
_cell.length_c   1.000
_cell.angle_alpha   90.00
_cell.angle_beta   90.00
_cell.angle_gamma   90.00
#
_symmetry.space_group_name_H-M   'P 1'
#
loop_
_entity.id
_entity.type
_entity.pdbx_description
1 polymer ?
#
loop_
_entity_poly.entity_id
_entity_poly.type
_entity_poly.pdbx_seq_one_letter_code
_entity_poly.pdbx_strand_id
1 'polypeptide(L)'
;MTSPKNAVKAMEAQMTEEQVHRAHAVAGREILAIKLAELRERRGVKQTDITAFSQTAVSKLERRKDMKLSTLIEYLDGIGMGLEIRVYPKGEKEAAKAETLLKV
;
A
#
# COMPACT_ATOMS: atom_id res chain seq x y z
N MET A 1 12.50 7.21 29.63
CA MET A 1 11.98 7.64 28.30
C MET A 1 11.47 6.43 27.55
N THR A 2 10.19 6.41 27.21
CA THR A 2 9.58 5.28 26.50
C THR A 2 9.98 5.33 25.01
N SER A 3 10.46 4.21 24.47
CA SER A 3 10.75 4.13 23.04
C SER A 3 9.44 4.20 22.25
N PRO A 4 9.44 4.65 20.98
CA PRO A 4 8.23 4.66 20.14
C PRO A 4 7.55 3.30 20.07
N LYS A 5 8.33 2.22 20.13
CA LYS A 5 7.84 0.84 20.12
C LYS A 5 7.00 0.51 21.36
N ASN A 6 7.40 1.01 22.52
CA ASN A 6 6.67 0.81 23.77
C ASN A 6 5.40 1.67 23.82
N ALA A 7 5.43 2.87 23.27
CA ALA A 7 4.28 3.74 23.19
C ALA A 7 3.17 3.12 22.31
N VAL A 8 3.52 2.53 21.17
CA VAL A 8 2.59 1.82 20.30
C VAL A 8 1.96 0.62 21.02
N LYS A 9 2.77 -0.18 21.71
CA LYS A 9 2.26 -1.32 22.49
C LYS A 9 1.30 -0.88 23.61
N ALA A 10 1.61 0.22 24.30
CA ALA A 10 0.74 0.74 25.34
C ALA A 10 -0.61 1.20 24.77
N MET A 11 -0.61 1.83 23.61
CA MET A 11 -1.85 2.21 22.92
C MET A 11 -2.67 0.98 22.51
N GLU A 12 -2.03 -0.01 21.92
CA GLU A 12 -2.71 -1.23 21.46
C GLU A 12 -3.31 -2.01 22.64
N ALA A 13 -2.66 -2.02 23.80
CA ALA A 13 -3.17 -2.68 24.99
C ALA A 13 -4.47 -2.06 25.53
N GLN A 14 -4.75 -0.79 25.19
CA GLN A 14 -5.97 -0.10 25.58
C GLN A 14 -7.08 -0.17 24.52
N MET A 15 -6.79 -0.81 23.37
CA MET A 15 -7.71 -0.92 22.25
C MET A 15 -8.27 -2.33 22.16
N THR A 16 -9.49 -2.45 21.60
CA THR A 16 -10.04 -3.76 21.24
C THR A 16 -9.27 -4.33 20.04
N GLU A 17 -9.31 -5.65 19.86
CA GLU A 17 -8.70 -6.31 18.69
C GLU A 17 -9.18 -5.68 17.37
N GLU A 18 -10.48 -5.37 17.28
CA GLU A 18 -11.06 -4.73 16.10
C GLU A 18 -10.50 -3.34 15.87
N GLN A 19 -10.32 -2.55 16.93
CA GLN A 19 -9.74 -1.21 16.83
C GLN A 19 -8.27 -1.26 16.39
N VAL A 20 -7.49 -2.17 16.94
CA VAL A 20 -6.09 -2.39 16.55
C VAL A 20 -6.00 -2.79 15.08
N HIS A 21 -6.85 -3.71 14.65
CA HIS A 21 -6.89 -4.19 13.27
C HIS A 21 -7.22 -3.05 12.29
N ARG A 22 -8.19 -2.20 12.63
CA ARG A 22 -8.53 -1.03 11.81
C ARG A 22 -7.40 -0.02 11.74
N ALA A 23 -6.73 0.23 12.87
CA ALA A 23 -5.61 1.16 12.92
C ALA A 23 -4.45 0.69 12.03
N HIS A 24 -4.11 -0.60 12.05
CA HIS A 24 -3.09 -1.18 11.17
C HIS A 24 -3.48 -1.10 9.70
N ALA A 25 -4.74 -1.34 9.37
CA ALA A 25 -5.24 -1.25 8.00
C ALA A 25 -5.15 0.18 7.45
N VAL A 26 -5.53 1.18 8.24
CA VAL A 26 -5.44 2.59 7.84
C VAL A 26 -3.99 3.01 7.62
N ALA A 27 -3.09 2.66 8.56
CA ALA A 27 -1.66 2.97 8.44
C ALA A 27 -1.07 2.32 7.18
N GLY A 28 -1.43 1.08 6.88
CA GLY A 28 -0.97 0.38 5.69
C GLY A 28 -1.40 1.05 4.39
N ARG A 29 -2.62 1.56 4.33
CA ARG A 29 -3.14 2.28 3.16
C ARG A 29 -2.40 3.60 2.92
N GLU A 30 -2.11 4.35 3.99
CA GLU A 30 -1.36 5.60 3.90
C GLU A 30 0.06 5.37 3.40
N ILE A 31 0.73 4.33 3.88
CA ILE A 31 2.07 3.94 3.42
C ILE A 31 2.06 3.58 1.93
N LEU A 32 1.05 2.84 1.47
CA LEU A 32 0.92 2.48 0.06
C LEU A 32 0.77 3.71 -0.83
N ALA A 33 -0.05 4.66 -0.44
CA ALA A 33 -0.27 5.89 -1.20
C ALA A 33 1.03 6.69 -1.37
N ILE A 34 1.80 6.84 -0.29
CA ILE A 34 3.09 7.52 -0.32
C ILE A 34 4.06 6.80 -1.26
N LYS A 35 4.12 5.48 -1.19
CA LYS A 35 5.02 4.68 -2.02
C LYS A 35 4.68 4.74 -3.50
N LEU A 36 3.42 4.86 -3.87
CA LEU A 36 3.02 4.96 -5.28
C LEU A 36 3.57 6.25 -5.92
N ALA A 37 3.43 7.37 -5.25
CA ALA A 37 3.97 8.65 -5.73
C ALA A 37 5.50 8.59 -5.85
N GLU A 38 6.18 8.02 -4.86
CA GLU A 38 7.63 7.84 -4.88
C GLU A 38 8.09 6.94 -6.03
N LEU A 39 7.37 5.85 -6.30
CA LEU A 39 7.66 4.96 -7.42
C LEU A 39 7.55 5.70 -8.75
N ARG A 40 6.48 6.45 -8.93
CA ARG A 40 6.28 7.24 -10.14
C ARG A 40 7.44 8.23 -10.35
N GLU A 41 7.81 8.96 -9.31
CA GLU A 41 8.89 9.94 -9.36
C GLU A 41 10.24 9.28 -9.68
N ARG A 42 10.55 8.16 -9.08
CA ARG A 42 11.78 7.41 -9.37
C ARG A 42 11.84 6.89 -10.80
N ARG A 43 10.68 6.61 -11.41
CA ARG A 43 10.61 6.23 -12.83
C ARG A 43 10.74 7.42 -13.77
N GLY A 44 10.80 8.64 -13.25
CA GLY A 44 10.87 9.85 -14.05
C GLY A 44 9.58 10.18 -14.79
N VAL A 45 8.45 9.65 -14.31
CA VAL A 45 7.15 9.84 -14.91
C VAL A 45 6.40 10.97 -14.21
N LYS A 46 5.89 11.93 -14.97
CA LYS A 46 5.04 13.00 -14.44
C LYS A 46 3.61 12.50 -14.32
N GLN A 47 2.81 13.13 -13.45
CA GLN A 47 1.38 12.81 -13.34
C GLN A 47 0.66 12.92 -14.68
N THR A 48 1.05 13.88 -15.51
CA THR A 48 0.48 14.10 -16.85
C THR A 48 0.90 13.06 -17.89
N ASP A 49 1.94 12.29 -17.63
CA ASP A 49 2.42 11.26 -18.55
C ASP A 49 1.60 9.97 -18.48
N ILE A 50 0.79 9.80 -17.45
CA ILE A 50 -0.07 8.63 -17.29
C ILE A 50 -1.35 8.85 -18.08
N THR A 51 -1.41 8.31 -19.30
CA THR A 51 -2.48 8.60 -20.26
C THR A 51 -3.82 7.95 -19.93
N ALA A 52 -3.83 6.88 -19.12
CA ALA A 52 -5.06 6.20 -18.70
C ALA A 52 -5.92 7.05 -17.76
N PHE A 53 -5.35 8.08 -17.14
CA PHE A 53 -6.02 8.95 -16.19
C PHE A 53 -5.75 10.41 -16.49
N SER A 54 -6.68 11.30 -16.14
CA SER A 54 -6.40 12.73 -16.12
C SER A 54 -5.40 13.05 -14.99
N GLN A 55 -4.71 14.20 -15.09
CA GLN A 55 -3.80 14.63 -14.03
C GLN A 55 -4.51 14.75 -12.67
N THR A 56 -5.73 15.27 -12.66
CA THR A 56 -6.53 15.37 -11.45
C THR A 56 -6.83 13.98 -10.85
N ALA A 57 -7.16 13.02 -11.71
CA ALA A 57 -7.41 11.64 -11.28
C ALA A 57 -6.15 10.99 -10.70
N VAL A 58 -4.98 11.18 -11.32
CA VAL A 58 -3.69 10.69 -10.82
C VAL A 58 -3.38 11.31 -9.45
N SER A 59 -3.53 12.62 -9.33
CA SER A 59 -3.30 13.32 -8.08
C SER A 59 -4.20 12.81 -6.96
N LYS A 60 -5.48 12.58 -7.24
CA LYS A 60 -6.43 12.01 -6.28
C LYS A 60 -6.06 10.58 -5.91
N LEU A 61 -5.67 9.77 -6.89
CA LEU A 61 -5.30 8.38 -6.70
C LEU A 61 -4.10 8.24 -5.76
N GLU A 62 -3.07 9.07 -5.96
CA GLU A 62 -1.86 9.08 -5.12
C GLU A 62 -2.13 9.52 -3.67
N ARG A 63 -3.30 10.13 -3.40
CA ARG A 63 -3.73 10.53 -2.06
C ARG A 63 -4.80 9.62 -1.47
N ARG A 64 -5.32 8.67 -2.23
CA ARG A 64 -6.36 7.76 -1.75
C ARG A 64 -5.82 6.81 -0.70
N LYS A 65 -6.63 6.55 0.31
CA LYS A 65 -6.37 5.55 1.34
C LYS A 65 -6.83 4.16 0.94
N ASP A 66 -7.58 4.06 -0.16
CA ASP A 66 -8.10 2.80 -0.66
C ASP A 66 -8.33 2.91 -2.17
N MET A 67 -8.14 1.81 -2.89
CA MET A 67 -8.37 1.79 -4.33
C MET A 67 -8.67 0.37 -4.82
N LYS A 68 -9.34 0.28 -5.95
CA LYS A 68 -9.58 -1.00 -6.60
C LYS A 68 -8.28 -1.57 -7.17
N LEU A 69 -8.19 -2.89 -7.17
CA LEU A 69 -7.03 -3.58 -7.75
C LEU A 69 -6.84 -3.23 -9.23
N SER A 70 -7.93 -3.16 -9.99
CA SER A 70 -7.87 -2.77 -11.40
C SER A 70 -7.28 -1.39 -11.60
N THR A 71 -7.63 -0.43 -10.74
CA THR A 71 -7.08 0.94 -10.77
C THR A 71 -5.59 0.93 -10.46
N LEU A 72 -5.17 0.15 -9.48
CA LEU A 72 -3.75 0.01 -9.13
C LEU A 72 -2.94 -0.58 -10.29
N ILE A 73 -3.47 -1.61 -10.95
CA ILE A 73 -2.83 -2.25 -12.10
C ILE A 73 -2.65 -1.24 -13.24
N GLU A 74 -3.69 -0.47 -13.57
CA GLU A 74 -3.62 0.54 -14.62
C GLU A 74 -2.63 1.66 -14.29
N TYR A 75 -2.59 2.10 -13.04
CA TYR A 75 -1.65 3.12 -12.59
C TYR A 75 -0.20 2.62 -12.74
N LEU A 76 0.10 1.42 -12.25
CA LEU A 76 1.43 0.84 -12.34
C LEU A 76 1.86 0.60 -13.78
N ASP A 77 0.94 0.13 -14.63
CA ASP A 77 1.20 -0.03 -16.06
C ASP A 77 1.59 1.31 -16.70
N GLY A 78 0.92 2.39 -16.30
CA GLY A 78 1.22 3.74 -16.79
C GLY A 78 2.61 4.26 -16.43
N ILE A 79 3.23 3.71 -15.40
CA ILE A 79 4.62 4.06 -15.02
C ILE A 79 5.62 2.97 -15.41
N GLY A 80 5.19 2.00 -16.20
CA GLY A 80 6.04 0.93 -16.72
C GLY A 80 6.36 -0.16 -15.70
N MET A 81 5.48 -0.38 -14.74
CA MET A 81 5.66 -1.39 -13.69
C MET A 81 4.52 -2.40 -13.67
N GLY A 82 4.86 -3.64 -13.35
CA GLY A 82 3.88 -4.69 -13.10
C GLY A 82 3.52 -4.78 -11.61
N LEU A 83 2.57 -5.63 -11.29
CA LEU A 83 2.14 -5.90 -9.92
C LEU A 83 2.19 -7.40 -9.64
N GLU A 84 2.75 -7.75 -8.49
CA GLU A 84 2.71 -9.11 -7.96
C GLU A 84 2.09 -9.07 -6.57
N ILE A 85 1.07 -9.90 -6.35
CA ILE A 85 0.44 -10.08 -5.05
C ILE A 85 0.76 -11.48 -4.56
N ARG A 86 1.36 -11.57 -3.38
CA ARG A 86 1.72 -12.83 -2.75
C ARG A 86 0.97 -12.96 -1.43
N VAL A 87 0.59 -14.18 -1.11
CA VAL A 87 -0.09 -14.51 0.13
C VAL A 87 0.73 -15.53 0.91
N TYR A 88 0.61 -15.50 2.23
CA TYR A 88 1.33 -16.42 3.11
C TYR A 88 0.46 -16.75 4.33
N PRO A 89 0.63 -17.96 4.94
CA PRO A 89 -0.09 -18.31 6.16
C PRO A 89 0.42 -17.49 7.35
N LYS A 90 -0.48 -16.91 8.14
CA LYS A 90 -0.09 -16.19 9.36
C LYS A 90 0.36 -17.17 10.44
N GLY A 91 1.31 -16.73 11.28
CA GLY A 91 1.77 -17.48 12.44
C GLY A 91 2.78 -18.58 12.17
N GLU A 92 3.18 -18.79 10.92
CA GLU A 92 4.22 -19.73 10.54
C GLU A 92 5.43 -18.96 10.01
N LYS A 93 6.57 -19.62 9.82
CA LYS A 93 7.73 -19.00 9.15
C LYS A 93 7.44 -18.95 7.64
N GLU A 94 6.92 -17.86 7.20
CA GLU A 94 6.02 -17.74 6.06
C GLU A 94 6.71 -17.55 4.73
N ALA A 95 7.93 -17.01 4.72
CA ALA A 95 8.62 -16.69 3.47
C ALA A 95 8.76 -17.89 2.53
N ALA A 96 8.90 -19.09 3.11
CA ALA A 96 9.02 -20.33 2.34
C ALA A 96 7.68 -20.87 1.83
N LYS A 97 6.55 -20.35 2.36
CA LYS A 97 5.20 -20.81 2.01
C LYS A 97 4.37 -19.75 1.27
N ALA A 98 4.99 -18.64 0.90
CA ALA A 98 4.32 -17.60 0.15
C ALA A 98 3.96 -18.08 -1.26
N GLU A 99 2.75 -17.81 -1.69
CA GLU A 99 2.24 -18.14 -3.02
C GLU A 99 1.88 -16.88 -3.78
N THR A 100 2.17 -16.85 -5.07
CA THR A 100 1.72 -15.76 -5.93
C THR A 100 0.25 -15.94 -6.25
N LEU A 101 -0.56 -14.98 -5.81
CA LEU A 101 -2.00 -14.95 -6.08
C LEU A 101 -2.29 -14.31 -7.44
N LEU A 102 -1.55 -13.27 -7.79
CA LEU A 102 -1.72 -12.50 -9.02
C LEU A 102 -0.37 -11.95 -9.47
N LYS A 103 -0.13 -11.99 -10.78
CA LYS A 103 1.04 -11.37 -11.40
C LYS A 103 0.63 -10.80 -12.75
N VAL A 104 0.76 -9.51 -12.90
CA VAL A 104 0.41 -8.78 -14.14
C VAL A 104 1.51 -7.84 -14.58
#